data_eef2e70a0f4cb5a9f2017244cefa076b
#
_entry.id   eef2e70a0f4cb5a9f2017244cefa076b
#
_cell.length_a   1.000
_cell.length_b   1.000
_cell.length_c   1.000
_cell.angle_alpha   90.00
_cell.angle_beta   90.00
_cell.angle_gamma   90.00
#
_symmetry.space_group_name_H-M   'P 1'
#
loop_
_entity.id
_entity.type
_entity.pdbx_description
1 polymer ?
#
loop_
_entity_poly.entity_id
_entity_poly.type
_entity_poly.pdbx_seq_one_letter_code
_entity_poly.pdbx_strand_id
1 'polypeptide(L)'
;KSTLPINTRQETVYVFGDANGNKDHIIVNEKVTDDKGKETLNRTESDGEVPVSMKVTYTLDGNEVTPEELAGKSGKVTMRFDYTNNTKDVPFTMITGMVLPADVFSNVEITNGKLTRNGNSIIAVGLAMPGLADMLNLKGIELPEYFEVTADVNKFSLDMTMSVATSNFLSDVNVDDISIDSIKALTDKLGSATGQLVDGSAALADGTSQLKDAVPALTDGITRLNTGALSLRDGMYAYIDGVNTVSAGASQLNSGASDLATGLDS
;
A
#
# COMPACT_ATOMS: atom_id res chain seq x y z
N LYS A 1 -30.47 -35.11 -11.10
CA LYS A 1 -30.31 -33.66 -11.10
C LYS A 1 -28.91 -33.37 -11.55
N SER A 2 -28.73 -32.89 -12.80
CA SER A 2 -27.46 -32.43 -13.34
C SER A 2 -27.25 -31.04 -12.76
N THR A 3 -26.32 -30.92 -11.82
CA THR A 3 -25.78 -29.63 -11.43
C THR A 3 -24.81 -29.23 -12.55
N LEU A 4 -25.19 -28.23 -13.34
CA LEU A 4 -24.26 -27.63 -14.29
C LEU A 4 -23.07 -27.08 -13.51
N PRO A 5 -21.84 -27.28 -13.98
CA PRO A 5 -20.66 -26.70 -13.38
C PRO A 5 -20.77 -25.19 -13.43
N ILE A 6 -20.72 -24.54 -12.29
CA ILE A 6 -20.78 -23.08 -12.19
C ILE A 6 -19.34 -22.59 -12.22
N ASN A 7 -18.91 -22.06 -13.35
CA ASN A 7 -17.72 -21.22 -13.41
C ASN A 7 -18.00 -19.96 -12.58
N THR A 8 -17.35 -19.82 -11.45
CA THR A 8 -17.44 -18.59 -10.65
C THR A 8 -16.31 -17.65 -11.03
N ARG A 9 -16.66 -16.42 -11.34
CA ARG A 9 -15.74 -15.32 -11.60
C ARG A 9 -15.86 -14.30 -10.47
N GLN A 10 -14.75 -14.02 -9.83
CA GLN A 10 -14.66 -12.99 -8.79
C GLN A 10 -13.70 -11.92 -9.28
N GLU A 11 -14.10 -10.66 -9.17
CA GLU A 11 -13.32 -9.53 -9.60
C GLU A 11 -13.13 -8.55 -8.45
N THR A 12 -11.89 -8.11 -8.28
CA THR A 12 -11.53 -7.05 -7.32
C THR A 12 -10.76 -5.97 -8.06
N VAL A 13 -11.24 -4.75 -7.98
CA VAL A 13 -10.65 -3.60 -8.65
C VAL A 13 -9.97 -2.71 -7.60
N TYR A 14 -8.67 -2.49 -7.78
CA TYR A 14 -7.90 -1.52 -7.02
C TYR A 14 -7.76 -0.25 -7.85
N VAL A 15 -8.20 0.87 -7.30
CA VAL A 15 -8.13 2.17 -7.98
C VAL A 15 -7.02 2.99 -7.32
N PHE A 16 -6.07 3.43 -8.14
CA PHE A 16 -5.05 4.38 -7.75
C PHE A 16 -5.45 5.76 -8.26
N GLY A 17 -5.39 6.73 -7.39
CA GLY A 17 -5.83 8.08 -7.72
C GLY A 17 -5.09 9.15 -6.94
N ASP A 18 -5.36 10.39 -7.30
CA ASP A 18 -4.85 11.57 -6.60
C ASP A 18 -5.65 11.85 -5.31
N ALA A 19 -5.26 12.89 -4.59
CA ALA A 19 -5.88 13.28 -3.33
C ALA A 19 -7.34 13.77 -3.50
N ASN A 20 -7.76 14.14 -4.71
CA ASN A 20 -9.14 14.53 -5.02
C ASN A 20 -10.04 13.34 -5.38
N GLY A 21 -9.46 12.14 -5.49
CA GLY A 21 -10.15 10.92 -5.91
C GLY A 21 -10.18 10.71 -7.43
N ASN A 22 -9.49 11.55 -8.21
CA ASN A 22 -9.39 11.32 -9.65
C ASN A 22 -8.54 10.08 -9.91
N LYS A 23 -9.04 9.23 -10.79
CA LYS A 23 -8.35 7.99 -11.17
C LYS A 23 -7.04 8.28 -11.91
N ASP A 24 -5.96 7.64 -11.49
CA ASP A 24 -4.70 7.54 -12.23
C ASP A 24 -4.69 6.23 -13.04
N HIS A 25 -4.69 5.08 -12.37
CA HIS A 25 -4.78 3.77 -13.02
C HIS A 25 -5.55 2.78 -12.15
N ILE A 26 -5.93 1.65 -12.74
CA ILE A 26 -6.61 0.57 -12.01
C ILE A 26 -5.84 -0.74 -12.15
N ILE A 27 -5.92 -1.57 -11.11
CA ILE A 27 -5.48 -2.96 -11.12
C ILE A 27 -6.71 -3.83 -10.91
N VAL A 28 -6.98 -4.69 -11.86
CA VAL A 28 -8.08 -5.67 -11.79
C VAL A 28 -7.48 -7.03 -11.45
N ASN A 29 -7.87 -7.59 -10.33
CA ASN A 29 -7.60 -8.97 -9.96
C ASN A 29 -8.85 -9.81 -10.22
N GLU A 30 -8.73 -10.77 -11.13
CA GLU A 30 -9.78 -11.70 -11.48
C GLU A 30 -9.42 -13.10 -10.96
N LYS A 31 -10.32 -13.70 -10.20
CA LYS A 31 -10.24 -15.09 -9.78
C LYS A 31 -11.31 -15.87 -10.53
N VAL A 32 -10.89 -16.85 -11.31
CA VAL A 32 -11.79 -17.77 -12.03
C VAL A 32 -11.64 -19.16 -11.43
N THR A 33 -12.75 -19.75 -11.02
CA THR A 33 -12.80 -21.15 -10.57
C THR A 33 -13.54 -21.97 -11.63
N ASP A 34 -12.86 -22.97 -12.21
CA ASP A 34 -13.42 -23.83 -13.23
C ASP A 34 -14.35 -24.91 -12.60
N ASP A 35 -15.01 -25.68 -13.46
CA ASP A 35 -15.91 -26.79 -13.11
C ASP A 35 -15.25 -27.92 -12.33
N LYS A 36 -13.91 -27.94 -12.28
CA LYS A 36 -13.09 -28.93 -11.56
C LYS A 36 -12.53 -28.38 -10.25
N GLY A 37 -12.91 -27.13 -9.89
CA GLY A 37 -12.43 -26.45 -8.71
C GLY A 37 -11.01 -25.89 -8.83
N LYS A 38 -10.45 -25.82 -10.06
CA LYS A 38 -9.16 -25.19 -10.29
C LYS A 38 -9.32 -23.67 -10.30
N GLU A 39 -8.57 -23.00 -9.45
CA GLU A 39 -8.53 -21.55 -9.38
C GLU A 39 -7.42 -20.98 -10.27
N THR A 40 -7.77 -19.93 -11.02
CA THR A 40 -6.81 -19.14 -11.81
C THR A 40 -6.93 -17.69 -11.38
N LEU A 41 -5.80 -17.07 -11.08
CA LEU A 41 -5.70 -15.67 -10.72
C LEU A 41 -5.06 -14.90 -11.89
N ASN A 42 -5.79 -13.91 -12.41
CA ASN A 42 -5.31 -13.00 -13.43
C ASN A 42 -5.19 -11.60 -12.84
N ARG A 43 -4.15 -10.87 -13.21
CA ARG A 43 -3.97 -9.46 -12.89
C ARG A 43 -3.82 -8.67 -14.17
N THR A 44 -4.59 -7.61 -14.30
CA THR A 44 -4.53 -6.71 -15.46
C THR A 44 -4.41 -5.27 -14.94
N GLU A 45 -3.48 -4.50 -15.49
CA GLU A 45 -3.44 -3.05 -15.34
C GLU A 45 -4.22 -2.42 -16.49
N SER A 46 -5.04 -1.41 -16.21
CA SER A 46 -5.91 -0.78 -17.21
C SER A 46 -6.10 0.69 -16.89
N ASP A 47 -6.23 1.48 -17.96
CA ASP A 47 -6.69 2.87 -17.90
C ASP A 47 -8.21 2.97 -18.14
N GLY A 48 -8.90 1.83 -18.13
CA GLY A 48 -10.33 1.72 -18.39
C GLY A 48 -11.21 2.51 -17.40
N GLU A 49 -12.50 2.54 -17.68
CA GLU A 49 -13.46 3.15 -16.78
C GLU A 49 -13.54 2.36 -15.48
N VAL A 50 -13.63 3.10 -14.36
CA VAL A 50 -13.82 2.48 -13.06
C VAL A 50 -15.29 2.10 -12.87
N PRO A 51 -15.59 0.93 -12.31
CA PRO A 51 -16.97 0.53 -12.04
C PRO A 51 -17.63 1.42 -10.98
N VAL A 52 -16.83 1.99 -10.08
CA VAL A 52 -17.27 2.96 -9.07
C VAL A 52 -16.32 4.13 -9.08
N SER A 53 -16.84 5.33 -9.29
CA SER A 53 -16.08 6.57 -9.16
C SER A 53 -16.11 7.07 -7.72
N MET A 54 -15.04 7.77 -7.32
CA MET A 54 -14.86 8.35 -6.01
C MET A 54 -14.59 9.85 -6.15
N LYS A 55 -15.19 10.63 -5.26
CA LYS A 55 -14.87 12.05 -5.06
C LYS A 55 -14.48 12.24 -3.61
N VAL A 56 -13.34 12.90 -3.37
CA VAL A 56 -12.92 13.27 -2.02
C VAL A 56 -13.07 14.78 -1.85
N THR A 57 -13.73 15.18 -0.77
CA THR A 57 -13.91 16.58 -0.39
C THR A 57 -13.25 16.80 0.97
N TYR A 58 -12.45 17.87 1.07
CA TYR A 58 -11.76 18.26 2.29
C TYR A 58 -12.34 19.55 2.81
N THR A 59 -12.52 19.64 4.14
CA THR A 59 -12.80 20.91 4.81
C THR A 59 -11.80 21.16 5.93
N LEU A 60 -11.44 22.41 6.12
CA LEU A 60 -10.66 22.91 7.26
C LEU A 60 -11.49 23.92 8.03
N ASP A 61 -11.76 23.64 9.30
CA ASP A 61 -12.61 24.48 10.18
C ASP A 61 -13.98 24.80 9.54
N GLY A 62 -14.54 23.82 8.79
CA GLY A 62 -15.84 23.90 8.12
C GLY A 62 -15.83 24.58 6.74
N ASN A 63 -14.68 25.05 6.25
CA ASN A 63 -14.55 25.61 4.91
C ASN A 63 -13.94 24.58 3.95
N GLU A 64 -14.52 24.43 2.77
CA GLU A 64 -13.97 23.55 1.74
C GLU A 64 -12.61 24.09 1.26
N VAL A 65 -11.63 23.19 1.16
CA VAL A 65 -10.24 23.48 0.73
C VAL A 65 -9.75 22.40 -0.21
N THR A 66 -8.76 22.75 -1.03
CA THR A 66 -8.07 21.75 -1.84
C THR A 66 -7.06 20.97 -1.00
N PRO A 67 -6.63 19.76 -1.42
CA PRO A 67 -5.58 19.01 -0.74
C PRO A 67 -4.27 19.78 -0.60
N GLU A 68 -3.92 20.57 -1.63
CA GLU A 68 -2.71 21.39 -1.65
C GLU A 68 -2.77 22.54 -0.63
N GLU A 69 -3.95 23.16 -0.49
CA GLU A 69 -4.18 24.20 0.52
C GLU A 69 -4.19 23.64 1.94
N LEU A 70 -4.65 22.38 2.10
CA LEU A 70 -4.73 21.70 3.38
C LEU A 70 -3.37 21.21 3.88
N ALA A 71 -2.47 20.85 2.97
CA ALA A 71 -1.15 20.29 3.30
C ALA A 71 -0.38 21.19 4.29
N GLY A 72 0.07 20.62 5.41
CA GLY A 72 0.80 21.31 6.46
C GLY A 72 -0.05 22.25 7.34
N LYS A 73 -1.36 22.37 7.12
CA LYS A 73 -2.26 23.17 7.96
C LYS A 73 -2.65 22.43 9.23
N SER A 74 -3.10 23.18 10.21
CA SER A 74 -3.63 22.67 11.48
C SER A 74 -5.03 23.22 11.70
N GLY A 75 -5.91 22.41 12.28
CA GLY A 75 -7.31 22.77 12.55
C GLY A 75 -8.19 21.53 12.56
N LYS A 76 -9.50 21.72 12.56
CA LYS A 76 -10.46 20.63 12.44
C LYS A 76 -10.66 20.28 10.96
N VAL A 77 -10.22 19.09 10.57
CA VAL A 77 -10.31 18.60 9.19
C VAL A 77 -11.42 17.56 9.08
N THR A 78 -12.21 17.68 8.02
CA THR A 78 -13.14 16.63 7.60
C THR A 78 -12.74 16.16 6.19
N MET A 79 -12.62 14.85 6.02
CA MET A 79 -12.40 14.17 4.74
C MET A 79 -13.64 13.35 4.42
N ARG A 80 -14.35 13.71 3.37
CA ARG A 80 -15.56 13.02 2.90
C ARG A 80 -15.29 12.30 1.60
N PHE A 81 -15.65 11.03 1.55
CA PHE A 81 -15.50 10.16 0.40
C PHE A 81 -16.89 9.78 -0.11
N ASP A 82 -17.28 10.37 -1.22
CA ASP A 82 -18.53 10.07 -1.92
C ASP A 82 -18.25 9.10 -3.06
N TYR A 83 -19.10 8.09 -3.22
CA TYR A 83 -18.97 7.07 -4.25
C TYR A 83 -20.17 7.07 -5.18
N THR A 84 -19.91 6.79 -6.46
CA THR A 84 -20.95 6.64 -7.47
C THR A 84 -20.74 5.34 -8.21
N ASN A 85 -21.72 4.44 -8.17
CA ASN A 85 -21.72 3.23 -8.98
C ASN A 85 -22.04 3.60 -10.44
N ASN A 86 -21.09 3.37 -11.33
CA ASN A 86 -21.21 3.67 -12.76
C ASN A 86 -21.85 2.51 -13.55
N THR A 87 -22.08 1.36 -12.87
CA THR A 87 -22.74 0.20 -13.49
C THR A 87 -24.23 0.22 -13.14
N LYS A 88 -25.05 -0.32 -14.03
CA LYS A 88 -26.51 -0.34 -13.79
C LYS A 88 -26.99 -1.59 -13.04
N ASP A 89 -26.26 -2.69 -13.20
CA ASP A 89 -26.77 -4.03 -12.80
C ASP A 89 -25.82 -4.77 -11.86
N VAL A 90 -24.66 -4.17 -11.49
CA VAL A 90 -23.68 -4.81 -10.60
C VAL A 90 -23.58 -4.02 -9.31
N PRO A 91 -24.00 -4.59 -8.18
CA PRO A 91 -23.83 -3.95 -6.87
C PRO A 91 -22.36 -3.97 -6.45
N PHE A 92 -21.86 -2.84 -5.98
CA PHE A 92 -20.53 -2.75 -5.41
C PHE A 92 -20.58 -2.32 -3.94
N THR A 93 -19.68 -2.91 -3.18
CA THR A 93 -19.33 -2.47 -1.84
C THR A 93 -17.95 -1.83 -1.90
N MET A 94 -17.85 -0.61 -1.40
CA MET A 94 -16.60 0.14 -1.30
C MET A 94 -16.06 0.03 0.11
N ILE A 95 -14.78 -0.34 0.21
CA ILE A 95 -14.05 -0.38 1.47
C ILE A 95 -12.82 0.49 1.28
N THR A 96 -12.70 1.55 2.11
CA THR A 96 -11.56 2.44 2.03
C THR A 96 -10.84 2.50 3.37
N GLY A 97 -9.56 2.19 3.35
CA GLY A 97 -8.67 2.23 4.49
C GLY A 97 -7.69 3.39 4.40
N MET A 98 -7.37 3.97 5.55
CA MET A 98 -6.31 4.96 5.71
C MET A 98 -5.59 4.78 7.04
N VAL A 99 -4.30 5.11 7.04
CA VAL A 99 -3.47 5.12 8.24
C VAL A 99 -3.21 6.57 8.63
N LEU A 100 -3.66 6.94 9.83
CA LEU A 100 -3.57 8.29 10.36
C LEU A 100 -2.52 8.31 11.48
N PRO A 101 -1.35 8.95 11.31
CA PRO A 101 -0.36 9.09 12.37
C PRO A 101 -0.94 9.85 13.58
N ALA A 102 -0.81 9.29 14.78
CA ALA A 102 -1.42 9.86 15.99
C ALA A 102 -0.72 11.13 16.52
N ASP A 103 0.45 11.47 16.00
CA ASP A 103 1.14 12.74 16.21
C ASP A 103 0.61 13.86 15.31
N VAL A 104 -0.05 13.52 14.22
CA VAL A 104 -0.74 14.44 13.30
C VAL A 104 -2.22 14.50 13.58
N PHE A 105 -2.88 13.35 13.82
CA PHE A 105 -4.34 13.23 13.94
C PHE A 105 -4.74 12.90 15.38
N SER A 106 -5.66 13.67 15.93
CA SER A 106 -6.28 13.45 17.24
C SER A 106 -7.80 13.62 17.16
N ASN A 107 -8.52 13.11 18.16
CA ASN A 107 -9.99 13.17 18.22
C ASN A 107 -10.66 12.70 16.92
N VAL A 108 -10.16 11.60 16.37
CA VAL A 108 -10.64 11.06 15.09
C VAL A 108 -12.01 10.44 15.29
N GLU A 109 -12.95 10.85 14.45
CA GLU A 109 -14.30 10.31 14.35
C GLU A 109 -14.55 9.81 12.94
N ILE A 110 -15.39 8.80 12.76
CA ILE A 110 -15.76 8.26 11.45
C ILE A 110 -17.27 8.01 11.37
N THR A 111 -17.86 8.41 10.27
CA THR A 111 -19.24 8.06 9.89
C THR A 111 -19.20 6.94 8.87
N ASN A 112 -20.04 5.91 9.05
CA ASN A 112 -20.12 4.74 8.18
C ASN A 112 -18.78 3.96 8.08
N GLY A 113 -18.14 3.72 9.24
CA GLY A 113 -16.87 3.04 9.27
C GLY A 113 -16.46 2.59 10.67
N LYS A 114 -15.20 2.20 10.78
CA LYS A 114 -14.59 1.74 12.03
C LYS A 114 -13.20 2.33 12.22
N LEU A 115 -12.89 2.67 13.47
CA LEU A 115 -11.57 3.12 13.90
C LEU A 115 -10.92 2.05 14.76
N THR A 116 -9.62 1.86 14.56
CA THR A 116 -8.77 1.04 15.45
C THR A 116 -7.46 1.77 15.68
N ARG A 117 -6.95 1.71 16.92
CA ARG A 117 -5.65 2.27 17.26
C ARG A 117 -4.62 1.15 17.32
N ASN A 118 -3.52 1.33 16.61
CA ASN A 118 -2.38 0.43 16.63
C ASN A 118 -1.09 1.23 16.86
N GLY A 119 -0.55 1.13 18.08
CA GLY A 119 0.64 1.89 18.46
C GLY A 119 0.44 3.39 18.28
N ASN A 120 1.29 4.01 17.45
CA ASN A 120 1.26 5.44 17.12
C ASN A 120 0.42 5.76 15.88
N SER A 121 -0.42 4.83 15.42
CA SER A 121 -1.28 5.02 14.26
C SER A 121 -2.74 4.77 14.61
N ILE A 122 -3.64 5.49 13.95
CA ILE A 122 -5.08 5.25 13.95
C ILE A 122 -5.42 4.73 12.56
N ILE A 123 -6.04 3.55 12.50
CA ILE A 123 -6.51 2.97 11.26
C ILE A 123 -7.99 3.30 11.14
N ALA A 124 -8.37 3.99 10.09
CA ALA A 124 -9.74 4.29 9.74
C ALA A 124 -10.16 3.44 8.54
N VAL A 125 -11.28 2.73 8.65
CA VAL A 125 -11.85 1.94 7.55
C VAL A 125 -13.28 2.40 7.34
N GLY A 126 -13.53 3.05 6.22
CA GLY A 126 -14.84 3.50 5.78
C GLY A 126 -15.51 2.47 4.87
N LEU A 127 -16.84 2.47 4.88
CA LEU A 127 -17.69 1.58 4.12
C LEU A 127 -18.76 2.36 3.38
N ALA A 128 -18.99 2.02 2.12
CA ALA A 128 -20.10 2.54 1.34
C ALA A 128 -20.64 1.47 0.36
N MET A 129 -21.92 1.60 0.02
CA MET A 129 -22.65 0.70 -0.90
C MET A 129 -23.45 1.56 -1.89
N PRO A 130 -22.78 2.26 -2.81
CA PRO A 130 -23.40 3.25 -3.67
C PRO A 130 -24.46 2.64 -4.58
N GLY A 131 -25.70 3.18 -4.54
CA GLY A 131 -26.81 2.77 -5.38
C GLY A 131 -27.42 1.40 -5.02
N LEU A 132 -26.94 0.73 -3.97
CA LEU A 132 -27.41 -0.62 -3.63
C LEU A 132 -28.87 -0.63 -3.16
N ALA A 133 -29.28 0.36 -2.36
CA ALA A 133 -30.64 0.44 -1.85
C ALA A 133 -31.67 0.58 -3.00
N ASP A 134 -31.37 1.38 -4.00
CA ASP A 134 -32.20 1.57 -5.20
C ASP A 134 -32.21 0.31 -6.07
N MET A 135 -31.07 -0.30 -6.29
CA MET A 135 -30.92 -1.52 -7.11
C MET A 135 -31.73 -2.69 -6.55
N LEU A 136 -31.76 -2.84 -5.22
CA LEU A 136 -32.52 -3.88 -4.52
C LEU A 136 -33.94 -3.45 -4.16
N ASN A 137 -34.37 -2.23 -4.55
CA ASN A 137 -35.69 -1.67 -4.22
C ASN A 137 -36.02 -1.75 -2.72
N LEU A 138 -35.02 -1.48 -1.87
CA LEU A 138 -35.11 -1.55 -0.41
C LEU A 138 -35.86 -0.31 0.10
N LYS A 139 -37.17 -0.43 0.30
CA LYS A 139 -37.98 0.68 0.80
C LYS A 139 -37.74 0.89 2.30
N GLY A 140 -37.30 2.11 2.68
CA GLY A 140 -37.12 2.49 4.07
C GLY A 140 -35.83 1.99 4.71
N ILE A 141 -34.88 1.49 3.94
CA ILE A 141 -33.53 1.12 4.38
C ILE A 141 -32.56 2.05 3.69
N GLU A 142 -31.86 2.85 4.46
CA GLU A 142 -30.76 3.68 3.98
C GLU A 142 -29.45 2.90 4.14
N LEU A 143 -28.76 2.66 3.02
CA LEU A 143 -27.41 2.10 3.02
C LEU A 143 -26.39 3.23 2.83
N PRO A 144 -25.21 3.14 3.43
CA PRO A 144 -24.23 4.21 3.32
C PRO A 144 -23.69 4.30 1.87
N GLU A 145 -23.77 5.49 1.29
CA GLU A 145 -23.20 5.79 -0.03
C GLU A 145 -21.89 6.56 0.06
N TYR A 146 -21.54 7.00 1.25
CA TYR A 146 -20.33 7.73 1.59
C TYR A 146 -19.82 7.32 2.97
N PHE A 147 -18.59 7.68 3.25
CA PHE A 147 -18.09 7.77 4.63
C PHE A 147 -17.35 9.09 4.84
N GLU A 148 -17.18 9.46 6.08
CA GLU A 148 -16.54 10.71 6.46
C GLU A 148 -15.65 10.50 7.67
N VAL A 149 -14.45 11.07 7.64
CA VAL A 149 -13.50 11.10 8.76
C VAL A 149 -13.29 12.53 9.17
N THR A 150 -13.54 12.81 10.45
CA THR A 150 -13.30 14.12 11.07
C THR A 150 -12.22 13.98 12.13
N ALA A 151 -11.27 14.90 12.19
CA ALA A 151 -10.19 14.88 13.16
C ALA A 151 -9.67 16.29 13.45
N ASP A 152 -9.09 16.47 14.64
CA ASP A 152 -8.21 17.61 14.91
C ASP A 152 -6.81 17.26 14.40
N VAL A 153 -6.24 18.10 13.55
CA VAL A 153 -4.93 17.83 12.91
C VAL A 153 -3.90 18.88 13.26
N ASN A 154 -2.65 18.43 13.37
CA ASN A 154 -1.47 19.26 13.53
C ASN A 154 -0.53 19.04 12.32
N LYS A 155 -0.45 20.03 11.45
CA LYS A 155 0.32 19.96 10.18
C LYS A 155 -0.14 18.78 9.32
N PHE A 156 -1.35 18.85 8.79
CA PHE A 156 -1.97 17.81 7.97
C PHE A 156 -0.99 17.19 6.98
N SER A 157 -0.86 15.88 7.09
CA SER A 157 -0.14 15.03 6.14
C SER A 157 -0.86 13.67 6.11
N LEU A 158 -1.23 13.23 4.93
CA LEU A 158 -1.86 11.93 4.69
C LEU A 158 -1.07 11.22 3.59
N ASP A 159 -0.40 10.13 3.95
CA ASP A 159 0.52 9.47 3.03
C ASP A 159 -0.23 8.68 1.96
N MET A 160 -1.25 7.90 2.35
CA MET A 160 -1.95 7.02 1.42
C MET A 160 -3.36 6.67 1.92
N THR A 161 -4.29 6.60 0.99
CA THR A 161 -5.57 5.92 1.16
C THR A 161 -5.68 4.79 0.14
N MET A 162 -6.35 3.71 0.51
CA MET A 162 -6.59 2.57 -0.38
C MET A 162 -8.08 2.26 -0.41
N SER A 163 -8.65 2.25 -1.61
CA SER A 163 -10.05 1.87 -1.83
C SER A 163 -10.15 0.59 -2.63
N VAL A 164 -11.04 -0.29 -2.21
CA VAL A 164 -11.35 -1.55 -2.88
C VAL A 164 -12.82 -1.58 -3.21
N ALA A 165 -13.16 -1.78 -4.49
CA ALA A 165 -14.51 -2.06 -4.93
C ALA A 165 -14.67 -3.58 -5.10
N THR A 166 -15.67 -4.16 -4.48
CA THR A 166 -15.98 -5.58 -4.61
C THR A 166 -17.47 -5.80 -4.91
N SER A 167 -17.75 -6.61 -5.90
CA SER A 167 -19.11 -7.03 -6.25
C SER A 167 -19.54 -8.34 -5.56
N ASN A 168 -18.60 -9.05 -4.92
CA ASN A 168 -18.84 -10.36 -4.36
C ASN A 168 -19.58 -10.39 -3.02
N PHE A 169 -19.70 -9.23 -2.41
CA PHE A 169 -20.26 -9.14 -1.06
C PHE A 169 -21.71 -9.67 -0.96
N LEU A 170 -22.44 -9.58 -2.07
CA LEU A 170 -23.83 -10.04 -2.17
C LEU A 170 -23.99 -11.40 -2.88
N SER A 171 -22.92 -12.03 -3.34
CA SER A 171 -22.99 -13.28 -4.10
C SER A 171 -23.59 -14.46 -3.29
N ASP A 172 -23.51 -14.37 -1.97
CA ASP A 172 -24.09 -15.36 -1.03
C ASP A 172 -25.52 -15.02 -0.57
N VAL A 173 -26.09 -13.90 -1.08
CA VAL A 173 -27.42 -13.43 -0.68
C VAL A 173 -28.42 -13.71 -1.79
N ASN A 174 -29.45 -14.49 -1.49
CA ASN A 174 -30.56 -14.71 -2.40
C ASN A 174 -31.43 -13.45 -2.43
N VAL A 175 -31.46 -12.74 -3.56
CA VAL A 175 -32.12 -11.43 -3.71
C VAL A 175 -33.64 -11.54 -3.50
N ASP A 176 -34.23 -12.73 -3.70
CA ASP A 176 -35.65 -12.99 -3.51
C ASP A 176 -36.07 -13.17 -2.03
N ASP A 177 -35.09 -13.25 -1.11
CA ASP A 177 -35.28 -13.55 0.31
C ASP A 177 -34.63 -12.49 1.24
N ILE A 178 -34.56 -11.25 0.78
CA ILE A 178 -33.98 -10.15 1.56
C ILE A 178 -34.91 -9.81 2.72
N SER A 179 -34.52 -10.27 3.90
CA SER A 179 -35.15 -9.92 5.18
C SER A 179 -34.24 -8.99 6.01
N ILE A 180 -34.80 -8.36 7.01
CA ILE A 180 -34.04 -7.58 8.00
C ILE A 180 -32.92 -8.44 8.62
N ASP A 181 -33.19 -9.74 8.85
CA ASP A 181 -32.21 -10.69 9.41
C ASP A 181 -31.06 -10.98 8.43
N SER A 182 -31.37 -11.06 7.11
CA SER A 182 -30.34 -11.22 6.08
C SER A 182 -29.43 -10.00 6.00
N ILE A 183 -30.00 -8.80 6.09
CA ILE A 183 -29.24 -7.55 6.10
C ILE A 183 -28.37 -7.45 7.36
N LYS A 184 -28.88 -7.86 8.51
CA LYS A 184 -28.12 -7.90 9.75
C LYS A 184 -26.96 -8.90 9.67
N ALA A 185 -27.19 -10.11 9.16
CA ALA A 185 -26.14 -11.10 8.94
C ALA A 185 -25.08 -10.59 7.95
N LEU A 186 -25.48 -9.82 6.94
CA LEU A 186 -24.60 -9.15 6.00
C LEU A 186 -23.73 -8.09 6.69
N THR A 187 -24.35 -7.29 7.54
CA THR A 187 -23.66 -6.27 8.34
C THR A 187 -22.63 -6.89 9.29
N ASP A 188 -22.98 -8.04 9.92
CA ASP A 188 -22.07 -8.76 10.80
C ASP A 188 -20.90 -9.39 10.02
N LYS A 189 -21.15 -9.98 8.83
CA LYS A 189 -20.09 -10.48 7.93
C LYS A 189 -19.16 -9.34 7.49
N LEU A 190 -19.72 -8.18 7.16
CA LEU A 190 -18.97 -7.00 6.78
C LEU A 190 -18.15 -6.47 7.95
N GLY A 191 -18.71 -6.44 9.16
CA GLY A 191 -17.99 -6.08 10.38
C GLY A 191 -16.78 -7.00 10.59
N SER A 192 -16.92 -8.30 10.33
CA SER A 192 -15.83 -9.27 10.42
C SER A 192 -14.77 -9.05 9.33
N ALA A 193 -15.18 -8.83 8.08
CA ALA A 193 -14.26 -8.54 6.96
C ALA A 193 -13.52 -7.22 7.17
N THR A 194 -14.22 -6.20 7.69
CA THR A 194 -13.61 -4.92 8.07
C THR A 194 -12.59 -5.11 9.19
N GLY A 195 -12.88 -5.98 10.18
CA GLY A 195 -11.93 -6.36 11.22
C GLY A 195 -10.65 -6.97 10.64
N GLN A 196 -10.78 -7.93 9.73
CA GLN A 196 -9.62 -8.55 9.05
C GLN A 196 -8.81 -7.55 8.22
N LEU A 197 -9.47 -6.60 7.54
CA LEU A 197 -8.79 -5.55 6.79
C LEU A 197 -8.04 -4.59 7.73
N VAL A 198 -8.63 -4.25 8.87
CA VAL A 198 -7.96 -3.45 9.92
C VAL A 198 -6.70 -4.17 10.40
N ASP A 199 -6.80 -5.47 10.73
CA ASP A 199 -5.65 -6.27 11.21
C ASP A 199 -4.56 -6.38 10.12
N GLY A 200 -4.97 -6.61 8.87
CA GLY A 200 -4.05 -6.63 7.71
C GLY A 200 -3.37 -5.29 7.44
N SER A 201 -4.12 -4.19 7.56
CA SER A 201 -3.59 -2.83 7.39
C SER A 201 -2.61 -2.48 8.52
N ALA A 202 -2.90 -2.92 9.74
CA ALA A 202 -2.00 -2.77 10.89
C ALA A 202 -0.68 -3.52 10.66
N ALA A 203 -0.76 -4.78 10.23
CA ALA A 203 0.43 -5.58 9.92
C ALA A 203 1.26 -4.98 8.78
N LEU A 204 0.61 -4.39 7.78
CA LEU A 204 1.30 -3.69 6.68
C LEU A 204 2.00 -2.42 7.18
N ALA A 205 1.34 -1.64 8.04
CA ALA A 205 1.93 -0.44 8.65
C ALA A 205 3.16 -0.80 9.49
N ASP A 206 3.08 -1.86 10.31
CA ASP A 206 4.20 -2.35 11.09
C ASP A 206 5.36 -2.85 10.20
N GLY A 207 5.04 -3.60 9.13
CA GLY A 207 6.04 -4.05 8.16
C GLY A 207 6.73 -2.90 7.43
N THR A 208 5.99 -1.86 7.09
CA THR A 208 6.52 -0.64 6.45
C THR A 208 7.45 0.12 7.42
N SER A 209 7.06 0.22 8.70
CA SER A 209 7.91 0.83 9.72
C SER A 209 9.23 0.06 9.92
N GLN A 210 9.16 -1.28 10.02
CA GLN A 210 10.36 -2.13 10.10
C GLN A 210 11.27 -1.98 8.88
N LEU A 211 10.69 -1.88 7.67
CA LEU A 211 11.45 -1.64 6.46
C LEU A 211 12.16 -0.27 6.50
N LYS A 212 11.44 0.77 6.93
CA LYS A 212 12.00 2.12 7.11
C LYS A 212 13.17 2.11 8.10
N ASP A 213 13.05 1.39 9.20
CA ASP A 213 14.09 1.28 10.22
C ASP A 213 15.30 0.45 9.75
N ALA A 214 15.10 -0.51 8.83
CA ALA A 214 16.17 -1.32 8.26
C ALA A 214 17.00 -0.60 7.19
N VAL A 215 16.44 0.40 6.50
CA VAL A 215 17.13 1.15 5.42
C VAL A 215 18.41 1.83 5.90
N PRO A 216 18.47 2.52 7.05
CA PRO A 216 19.72 3.11 7.57
C PRO A 216 20.82 2.07 7.78
N ALA A 217 20.49 0.91 8.37
CA ALA A 217 21.46 -0.16 8.59
C ALA A 217 22.03 -0.73 7.30
N LEU A 218 21.21 -0.84 6.24
CA LEU A 218 21.65 -1.23 4.90
C LEU A 218 22.59 -0.17 4.31
N THR A 219 22.26 1.10 4.44
CA THR A 219 23.07 2.23 3.97
C THR A 219 24.43 2.24 4.65
N ASP A 220 24.48 2.04 5.97
CA ASP A 220 25.71 1.93 6.72
C ASP A 220 26.54 0.72 6.28
N GLY A 221 25.89 -0.42 6.04
CA GLY A 221 26.54 -1.63 5.52
C GLY A 221 27.21 -1.39 4.15
N ILE A 222 26.52 -0.73 3.24
CA ILE A 222 27.04 -0.35 1.90
C ILE A 222 28.22 0.60 2.05
N THR A 223 28.14 1.58 2.94
CA THR A 223 29.22 2.53 3.21
C THR A 223 30.47 1.83 3.73
N ARG A 224 30.30 0.91 4.69
CA ARG A 224 31.41 0.11 5.23
C ARG A 224 32.04 -0.81 4.17
N LEU A 225 31.22 -1.42 3.32
CA LEU A 225 31.70 -2.26 2.22
C LEU A 225 32.52 -1.43 1.23
N ASN A 226 32.07 -0.25 0.86
CA ASN A 226 32.78 0.67 -0.02
C ASN A 226 34.13 1.10 0.58
N THR A 227 34.14 1.46 1.87
CA THR A 227 35.38 1.81 2.58
C THR A 227 36.36 0.63 2.64
N GLY A 228 35.85 -0.60 2.89
CA GLY A 228 36.67 -1.80 2.88
C GLY A 228 37.27 -2.11 1.50
N ALA A 229 36.49 -1.92 0.43
CA ALA A 229 36.97 -2.09 -0.95
C ALA A 229 38.06 -1.08 -1.31
N LEU A 230 37.92 0.18 -0.90
CA LEU A 230 38.96 1.20 -1.08
C LEU A 230 40.23 0.85 -0.30
N SER A 231 40.12 0.40 0.94
CA SER A 231 41.26 -0.02 1.75
C SER A 231 41.99 -1.23 1.15
N LEU A 232 41.23 -2.20 0.61
CA LEU A 232 41.81 -3.34 -0.10
C LEU A 232 42.57 -2.90 -1.35
N ARG A 233 42.00 -1.99 -2.12
CA ARG A 233 42.66 -1.41 -3.29
C ARG A 233 43.98 -0.76 -2.92
N ASP A 234 43.98 0.10 -1.89
CA ASP A 234 45.16 0.83 -1.44
C ASP A 234 46.23 -0.13 -0.89
N GLY A 235 45.82 -1.19 -0.17
CA GLY A 235 46.71 -2.28 0.25
C GLY A 235 47.34 -3.03 -0.93
N MET A 236 46.59 -3.28 -1.99
CA MET A 236 47.12 -3.88 -3.23
C MET A 236 48.16 -2.99 -3.89
N TYR A 237 47.94 -1.68 -3.98
CA TYR A 237 48.97 -0.75 -4.51
C TYR A 237 50.22 -0.78 -3.67
N ALA A 238 50.12 -0.69 -2.34
CA ALA A 238 51.27 -0.80 -1.44
C ALA A 238 52.03 -2.11 -1.58
N TYR A 239 51.32 -3.24 -1.78
CA TYR A 239 51.94 -4.52 -2.05
C TYR A 239 52.70 -4.54 -3.37
N ILE A 240 52.12 -3.98 -4.45
CA ILE A 240 52.77 -3.88 -5.75
C ILE A 240 54.04 -3.03 -5.65
N ASP A 241 54.01 -1.90 -4.97
CA ASP A 241 55.15 -1.02 -4.74
C ASP A 241 56.25 -1.75 -3.93
N GLY A 242 55.86 -2.52 -2.94
CA GLY A 242 56.76 -3.39 -2.16
C GLY A 242 57.46 -4.45 -3.05
N VAL A 243 56.71 -5.12 -3.92
CA VAL A 243 57.24 -6.09 -4.87
C VAL A 243 58.23 -5.42 -5.85
N ASN A 244 57.88 -4.25 -6.36
CA ASN A 244 58.76 -3.48 -7.25
C ASN A 244 60.04 -3.09 -6.55
N THR A 245 59.99 -2.68 -5.29
CA THR A 245 61.15 -2.34 -4.47
C THR A 245 62.07 -3.55 -4.27
N VAL A 246 61.50 -4.69 -3.92
CA VAL A 246 62.25 -5.95 -3.78
C VAL A 246 62.93 -6.37 -5.11
N SER A 247 62.20 -6.25 -6.22
CA SER A 247 62.73 -6.54 -7.56
C SER A 247 63.90 -5.64 -7.94
N ALA A 248 63.79 -4.31 -7.64
CA ALA A 248 64.87 -3.36 -7.86
C ALA A 248 66.09 -3.70 -6.98
N GLY A 249 65.91 -4.03 -5.72
CA GLY A 249 66.96 -4.44 -4.80
C GLY A 249 67.66 -5.72 -5.25
N ALA A 250 66.90 -6.74 -5.73
CA ALA A 250 67.48 -7.95 -6.30
C ALA A 250 68.34 -7.69 -7.56
N SER A 251 67.89 -6.76 -8.41
CA SER A 251 68.66 -6.35 -9.58
C SER A 251 69.95 -5.64 -9.21
N GLN A 252 69.91 -4.78 -8.19
CA GLN A 252 71.12 -4.12 -7.71
C GLN A 252 72.10 -5.10 -7.06
N LEU A 253 71.60 -6.07 -6.28
CA LEU A 253 72.44 -7.12 -5.72
C LEU A 253 73.10 -8.00 -6.81
N ASN A 254 72.36 -8.33 -7.87
CA ASN A 254 72.90 -9.08 -9.00
C ASN A 254 74.00 -8.28 -9.75
N SER A 255 73.79 -6.99 -9.94
CA SER A 255 74.80 -6.12 -10.55
C SER A 255 76.06 -6.02 -9.69
N GLY A 256 75.88 -5.78 -8.36
CA GLY A 256 77.00 -5.72 -7.44
C GLY A 256 77.78 -7.02 -7.35
N ALA A 257 77.12 -8.19 -7.42
CA ALA A 257 77.76 -9.50 -7.48
C ALA A 257 78.57 -9.71 -8.75
N SER A 258 78.04 -9.22 -9.91
CA SER A 258 78.75 -9.22 -11.20
C SER A 258 79.99 -8.36 -11.17
N ASP A 259 79.88 -7.12 -10.60
CA ASP A 259 81.01 -6.18 -10.48
C ASP A 259 82.11 -6.79 -9.58
N LEU A 260 81.73 -7.45 -8.47
CA LEU A 260 82.66 -8.12 -7.60
C LEU A 260 83.39 -9.28 -8.31
N ALA A 261 82.65 -10.10 -9.07
CA ALA A 261 83.23 -11.18 -9.83
C ALA A 261 84.26 -10.64 -10.86
N THR A 262 83.91 -9.58 -11.56
CA THR A 262 84.82 -8.96 -12.54
C THR A 262 86.06 -8.36 -11.86
N GLY A 263 85.93 -7.77 -10.65
CA GLY A 263 87.04 -7.23 -9.90
C GLY A 263 87.95 -8.31 -9.29
N LEU A 264 87.50 -9.57 -9.10
CA LEU A 264 88.31 -10.67 -8.63
C LEU A 264 89.09 -11.33 -9.76
N ASP A 265 88.69 -11.16 -11.03
CA ASP A 265 89.38 -11.71 -12.23
C ASP A 265 90.43 -10.78 -12.81
N SER A 266 90.58 -9.58 -12.20
CA SER A 266 91.55 -8.55 -12.60
C SER A 266 92.72 -8.43 -11.58
#